data_cca9acbfed62af9f9f26794252308a90
#
_entry.id   cca9acbfed62af9f9f26794252308a90
#
_cell.length_a   1.000
_cell.length_b   1.000
_cell.length_c   1.000
_cell.angle_alpha   90.00
_cell.angle_beta   90.00
_cell.angle_gamma   90.00
#
_symmetry.space_group_name_H-M   'P 1'
#
loop_
_entity.id
_entity.type
_entity.pdbx_description
1 polymer ?
#
loop_
_entity_poly.entity_id
_entity_poly.type
_entity_poly.pdbx_seq_one_letter_code
_entity_poly.pdbx_strand_id
1 'polypeptide(L)'
;MRIINSTRMDASMLSHYVREYDTENVTVYLKNIKAGSQTPYSGVCYYKIGKIRVSVNPRNLYPVPIRVGSPFDRSSWAYYMMKTPEELMHFVFLHEVSHYLDYKNGIPVRCKQTKADTFALKKLGFIDS
;
A
#
# COMPACT_ATOMS: atom_id res chain seq x y z
N MET A 1 14.31 -2.66 -7.23
CA MET A 1 12.86 -2.53 -7.46
C MET A 1 12.61 -1.88 -8.81
N ARG A 2 11.72 -2.43 -9.58
CA ARG A 2 11.32 -1.89 -10.87
C ARG A 2 9.88 -1.37 -10.77
N ILE A 3 9.61 -0.17 -11.29
CA ILE A 3 8.28 0.43 -11.25
C ILE A 3 7.78 0.61 -12.67
N ILE A 4 6.61 0.05 -12.96
CA ILE A 4 5.90 0.21 -14.22
C ILE A 4 4.65 1.04 -13.94
N ASN A 5 4.72 2.33 -14.27
CA ASN A 5 3.67 3.30 -13.96
C ASN A 5 2.83 3.60 -15.19
N SER A 6 1.59 3.13 -15.20
CA SER A 6 0.61 3.37 -16.26
C SER A 6 -0.40 4.45 -15.86
N THR A 7 -0.05 5.31 -14.89
CA THR A 7 -0.91 6.37 -14.37
C THR A 7 -0.23 7.73 -14.54
N ARG A 8 -0.94 8.80 -14.14
CA ARG A 8 -0.37 10.15 -14.06
C ARG A 8 0.19 10.47 -12.67
N MET A 9 0.13 9.52 -11.73
CA MET A 9 0.66 9.73 -10.39
C MET A 9 2.20 9.77 -10.41
N ASP A 10 2.77 10.61 -9.55
CA ASP A 10 4.20 10.67 -9.33
C ASP A 10 4.63 9.51 -8.42
N ALA A 11 5.44 8.60 -8.94
CA ALA A 11 5.90 7.42 -8.22
C ALA A 11 7.31 7.57 -7.64
N SER A 12 7.88 8.78 -7.66
CA SER A 12 9.29 8.99 -7.28
C SER A 12 9.62 8.65 -5.83
N MET A 13 8.61 8.67 -4.93
CA MET A 13 8.84 8.41 -3.50
C MET A 13 8.88 6.92 -3.15
N LEU A 14 8.43 6.03 -4.03
CA LEU A 14 8.29 4.61 -3.67
C LEU A 14 9.63 3.98 -3.28
N SER A 15 10.68 4.22 -4.04
CA SER A 15 12.01 3.69 -3.73
C SER A 15 12.55 4.26 -2.42
N HIS A 16 12.24 5.51 -2.12
CA HIS A 16 12.67 6.15 -0.88
C HIS A 16 12.10 5.45 0.36
N TYR A 17 10.81 5.11 0.34
CA TYR A 17 10.16 4.46 1.49
C TYR A 17 10.76 3.10 1.82
N VAL A 18 11.31 2.40 0.85
CA VAL A 18 11.75 1.00 1.01
C VAL A 18 13.26 0.83 0.85
N ARG A 19 14.02 1.91 0.82
CA ARG A 19 15.49 1.89 0.58
C ARG A 19 16.27 1.02 1.56
N GLU A 20 15.76 0.82 2.77
CA GLU A 20 16.39 0.01 3.81
C GLU A 20 16.08 -1.49 3.71
N TYR A 21 15.20 -1.87 2.79
CA TYR A 21 14.77 -3.25 2.60
C TYR A 21 15.28 -3.83 1.29
N ASP A 22 15.41 -5.15 1.26
CA ASP A 22 15.78 -5.85 0.01
C ASP A 22 14.53 -5.99 -0.88
N THR A 23 14.41 -5.10 -1.84
CA THR A 23 13.33 -5.10 -2.84
C THR A 23 13.89 -5.27 -4.26
N GLU A 24 15.09 -5.79 -4.40
CA GLU A 24 15.77 -5.89 -5.71
C GLU A 24 14.92 -6.63 -6.74
N ASN A 25 14.28 -7.72 -6.33
CA ASN A 25 13.50 -8.58 -7.22
C ASN A 25 12.01 -8.21 -7.27
N VAL A 26 11.64 -7.02 -6.79
CA VAL A 26 10.24 -6.58 -6.78
C VAL A 26 9.94 -5.74 -8.00
N THR A 27 8.84 -6.05 -8.67
CA THR A 27 8.26 -5.23 -9.74
C THR A 27 6.91 -4.70 -9.28
N VAL A 28 6.73 -3.38 -9.36
CA VAL A 28 5.51 -2.69 -8.96
C VAL A 28 4.77 -2.19 -10.20
N TYR A 29 3.50 -2.54 -10.30
CA TYR A 29 2.62 -2.06 -11.36
C TYR A 29 1.64 -1.06 -10.78
N LEU A 30 1.73 0.20 -11.23
CA LEU A 30 0.77 1.25 -10.84
C LEU A 30 -0.25 1.37 -11.96
N LYS A 31 -1.52 1.20 -11.62
CA LYS A 31 -2.63 1.19 -12.58
C LYS A 31 -3.79 2.04 -12.12
N ASN A 32 -4.61 2.48 -13.06
CA ASN A 32 -5.89 3.10 -12.75
C ASN A 32 -6.95 2.02 -12.51
N ILE A 33 -7.85 2.27 -11.59
CA ILE A 33 -9.06 1.44 -11.43
C ILE A 33 -9.88 1.57 -12.72
N LYS A 34 -10.43 0.45 -13.17
CA LYS A 34 -11.22 0.34 -14.38
C LYS A 34 -12.36 1.37 -14.40
N ALA A 35 -12.58 1.99 -15.58
CA ALA A 35 -13.69 2.91 -15.79
C ALA A 35 -15.03 2.21 -15.47
N GLY A 36 -15.90 2.94 -14.76
CA GLY A 36 -17.19 2.41 -14.34
C GLY A 36 -17.18 1.71 -12.98
N SER A 37 -16.01 1.32 -12.47
CA SER A 37 -15.90 0.78 -11.10
C SER A 37 -15.91 1.91 -10.09
N GLN A 38 -16.60 1.69 -8.96
CA GLN A 38 -16.61 2.64 -7.84
C GLN A 38 -15.58 2.30 -6.76
N THR A 39 -14.79 1.26 -6.95
CA THR A 39 -13.71 0.89 -6.03
C THR A 39 -12.70 2.02 -5.96
N PRO A 40 -12.40 2.58 -4.78
CA PRO A 40 -11.48 3.71 -4.67
C PRO A 40 -10.02 3.33 -4.87
N TYR A 41 -9.63 2.15 -4.46
CA TYR A 41 -8.26 1.65 -4.60
C TYR A 41 -8.24 0.13 -4.46
N SER A 42 -7.14 -0.48 -4.90
CA SER A 42 -6.92 -1.92 -4.74
C SER A 42 -5.42 -2.20 -4.70
N GLY A 43 -5.02 -3.17 -3.90
CA GLY A 43 -3.64 -3.63 -3.86
C GLY A 43 -3.59 -5.15 -3.86
N VAL A 44 -2.59 -5.70 -4.53
CA VAL A 44 -2.34 -7.15 -4.56
C VAL A 44 -0.85 -7.38 -4.49
N CYS A 45 -0.43 -8.33 -3.65
CA CYS A 45 0.95 -8.77 -3.55
C CYS A 45 1.04 -10.25 -3.94
N TYR A 46 1.68 -10.51 -5.07
CA TYR A 46 2.07 -11.86 -5.49
C TYR A 46 3.47 -12.10 -4.95
N TYR A 47 3.57 -12.35 -3.66
CA TYR A 47 4.85 -12.32 -2.94
C TYR A 47 5.85 -13.38 -3.42
N LYS A 48 5.39 -14.53 -3.90
CA LYS A 48 6.28 -15.61 -4.37
C LYS A 48 7.07 -15.21 -5.63
N ILE A 49 6.51 -14.32 -6.44
CA ILE A 49 7.16 -13.85 -7.68
C ILE A 49 7.60 -12.39 -7.60
N GLY A 50 7.48 -11.76 -6.43
CA GLY A 50 7.90 -10.39 -6.24
C GLY A 50 7.13 -9.37 -7.05
N LYS A 51 5.82 -9.59 -7.27
CA LYS A 51 4.96 -8.68 -8.04
C LYS A 51 3.97 -7.98 -7.12
N ILE A 52 3.94 -6.65 -7.19
CA ILE A 52 2.97 -5.84 -6.47
C ILE A 52 2.17 -5.04 -7.49
N ARG A 53 0.84 -5.07 -7.37
CA ARG A 53 -0.03 -4.23 -8.17
C ARG A 53 -0.77 -3.26 -7.26
N VAL A 54 -0.70 -1.98 -7.60
CA VAL A 54 -1.38 -0.89 -6.89
C VAL A 54 -2.30 -0.20 -7.88
N SER A 55 -3.58 -0.12 -7.57
CA SER A 55 -4.57 0.54 -8.42
C SER A 55 -5.27 1.64 -7.64
N VAL A 56 -5.39 2.81 -8.24
CA VAL A 56 -6.08 3.97 -7.66
C VAL A 56 -7.12 4.46 -8.65
N ASN A 57 -8.31 4.77 -8.16
CA ASN A 57 -9.38 5.26 -9.01
C ASN A 57 -9.13 6.74 -9.35
N PRO A 58 -8.94 7.09 -10.64
CA PRO A 58 -8.66 8.48 -11.01
C PRO A 58 -9.85 9.41 -10.79
N ARG A 59 -11.02 8.85 -10.48
CA ARG A 59 -12.26 9.62 -10.22
C ARG A 59 -12.52 9.81 -8.73
N ASN A 60 -11.62 9.38 -7.84
CA ASN A 60 -11.76 9.59 -6.41
C ASN A 60 -11.92 11.06 -6.07
N LEU A 61 -12.76 11.33 -5.08
CA LEU A 61 -12.82 12.64 -4.42
C LEU A 61 -11.97 12.57 -3.15
N TYR A 62 -11.10 13.53 -2.96
CA TYR A 62 -10.19 13.56 -1.82
C TYR A 62 -10.67 14.53 -0.75
N PRO A 63 -10.46 14.23 0.53
CA PRO A 63 -9.67 13.10 1.04
C PRO A 63 -10.43 11.77 0.95
N VAL A 64 -9.68 10.67 0.78
CA VAL A 64 -10.24 9.32 0.80
C VAL A 64 -9.99 8.71 2.18
N PRO A 65 -11.04 8.27 2.90
CA PRO A 65 -10.87 7.67 4.21
C PRO A 65 -10.37 6.22 4.11
N ILE A 66 -9.39 5.89 4.94
CA ILE A 66 -8.93 4.52 5.13
C ILE A 66 -9.35 4.07 6.53
N ARG A 67 -10.10 2.99 6.60
CA ARG A 67 -10.51 2.39 7.87
C ARG A 67 -9.47 1.34 8.28
N VAL A 68 -8.88 1.52 9.46
CA VAL A 68 -7.85 0.63 9.97
C VAL A 68 -8.23 0.11 11.34
N GLY A 69 -8.16 -1.20 11.53
CA GLY A 69 -8.39 -1.81 12.84
C GLY A 69 -7.23 -1.54 13.79
N SER A 70 -7.54 -1.44 15.09
CA SER A 70 -6.51 -1.31 16.11
C SER A 70 -5.75 -2.63 16.25
N PRO A 71 -4.40 -2.60 16.35
CA PRO A 71 -3.62 -3.79 16.65
C PRO A 71 -3.83 -4.30 18.08
N PHE A 72 -4.40 -3.48 18.96
CA PHE A 72 -4.59 -3.81 20.38
C PHE A 72 -6.02 -4.20 20.72
N ASP A 73 -7.00 -3.78 19.94
CA ASP A 73 -8.42 -4.02 20.20
C ASP A 73 -9.16 -4.22 18.87
N ARG A 74 -9.63 -5.46 18.64
CA ARG A 74 -10.32 -5.83 17.39
C ARG A 74 -11.64 -5.10 17.19
N SER A 75 -12.23 -4.55 18.25
CA SER A 75 -13.47 -3.79 18.16
C SER A 75 -13.24 -2.30 17.86
N SER A 76 -11.99 -1.84 17.92
CA SER A 76 -11.63 -0.45 17.70
C SER A 76 -11.18 -0.21 16.28
N TRP A 77 -11.60 0.94 15.74
CA TRP A 77 -11.28 1.36 14.37
C TRP A 77 -10.86 2.81 14.39
N ALA A 78 -9.96 3.16 13.48
CA ALA A 78 -9.59 4.54 13.22
C ALA A 78 -9.68 4.80 11.73
N TYR A 79 -9.99 6.06 11.38
CA TYR A 79 -10.00 6.50 9.99
C TYR A 79 -8.80 7.41 9.77
N TYR A 80 -8.07 7.17 8.69
CA TYR A 80 -6.95 7.99 8.27
C TYR A 80 -7.27 8.55 6.89
N MET A 81 -7.10 9.86 6.72
CA MET A 81 -7.54 10.56 5.53
C MET A 81 -6.39 10.72 4.55
N MET A 82 -6.49 10.07 3.40
CA MET A 82 -5.52 10.23 2.31
C MET A 82 -5.92 11.45 1.49
N LYS A 83 -5.04 12.44 1.42
CA LYS A 83 -5.36 13.77 0.90
C LYS A 83 -5.14 13.90 -0.59
N THR A 84 -4.31 13.05 -1.19
CA THR A 84 -3.95 13.10 -2.60
C THR A 84 -3.91 11.69 -3.19
N PRO A 85 -4.01 11.56 -4.54
CA PRO A 85 -3.81 10.27 -5.19
C PRO A 85 -2.48 9.61 -4.83
N GLU A 86 -1.40 10.39 -4.76
CA GLU A 86 -0.08 9.89 -4.40
C GLU A 86 -0.05 9.35 -2.98
N GLU A 87 -0.65 10.06 -2.02
CA GLU A 87 -0.69 9.59 -0.63
C GLU A 87 -1.45 8.27 -0.52
N LEU A 88 -2.59 8.15 -1.20
CA LEU A 88 -3.36 6.91 -1.26
C LEU A 88 -2.53 5.77 -1.90
N MET A 89 -1.88 6.06 -3.00
CA MET A 89 -1.02 5.09 -3.70
C MET A 89 0.14 4.64 -2.81
N HIS A 90 0.78 5.57 -2.08
CA HIS A 90 1.85 5.25 -1.14
C HIS A 90 1.34 4.30 -0.04
N PHE A 91 0.16 4.57 0.49
CA PHE A 91 -0.43 3.70 1.53
C PHE A 91 -0.63 2.27 1.00
N VAL A 92 -1.27 2.14 -0.16
CA VAL A 92 -1.54 0.82 -0.76
C VAL A 92 -0.24 0.09 -1.08
N PHE A 93 0.74 0.79 -1.66
CA PHE A 93 2.06 0.22 -1.96
C PHE A 93 2.73 -0.32 -0.70
N LEU A 94 2.79 0.48 0.36
CA LEU A 94 3.45 0.09 1.61
C LEU A 94 2.73 -1.06 2.31
N HIS A 95 1.41 -1.10 2.24
CA HIS A 95 0.63 -2.23 2.73
C HIS A 95 1.07 -3.54 2.02
N GLU A 96 1.19 -3.51 0.69
CA GLU A 96 1.59 -4.69 -0.07
C GLU A 96 3.07 -5.05 0.16
N VAL A 97 3.94 -4.05 0.32
CA VAL A 97 5.36 -4.27 0.66
C VAL A 97 5.48 -5.01 2.00
N SER A 98 4.65 -4.67 2.99
CA SER A 98 4.66 -5.36 4.28
C SER A 98 4.44 -6.87 4.10
N HIS A 99 3.50 -7.26 3.24
CA HIS A 99 3.27 -8.68 2.94
C HIS A 99 4.49 -9.32 2.27
N TYR A 100 5.11 -8.64 1.33
CA TYR A 100 6.31 -9.15 0.67
C TYR A 100 7.46 -9.35 1.65
N LEU A 101 7.68 -8.39 2.56
CA LEU A 101 8.73 -8.47 3.57
C LEU A 101 8.49 -9.62 4.56
N ASP A 102 7.24 -9.85 4.96
CA ASP A 102 6.90 -11.00 5.79
C ASP A 102 7.27 -12.29 5.09
N TYR A 103 6.94 -12.44 3.82
CA TYR A 103 7.31 -13.61 3.04
C TYR A 103 8.82 -13.81 2.99
N LYS A 104 9.59 -12.74 2.73
CA LYS A 104 11.06 -12.80 2.65
C LYS A 104 11.68 -13.21 3.99
N ASN A 105 11.05 -12.85 5.10
CA ASN A 105 11.54 -13.16 6.43
C ASN A 105 10.96 -14.45 7.02
N GLY A 106 10.27 -15.25 6.21
CA GLY A 106 9.69 -16.51 6.65
C GLY A 106 8.50 -16.36 7.60
N ILE A 107 7.90 -15.16 7.67
CA ILE A 107 6.72 -14.90 8.49
C ILE A 107 5.48 -15.22 7.67
N PRO A 108 4.49 -15.95 8.21
CA PRO A 108 3.26 -16.23 7.48
C PRO A 108 2.56 -14.94 7.05
N VAL A 109 2.24 -14.82 5.75
CA VAL A 109 1.62 -13.63 5.17
C VAL A 109 0.12 -13.59 5.44
N ARG A 110 -0.50 -14.73 5.64
CA ARG A 110 -1.94 -14.89 5.77
C ARG A 110 -2.50 -14.10 6.96
N CYS A 111 -3.58 -13.37 6.75
CA CYS A 111 -4.33 -12.67 7.80
C CYS A 111 -3.53 -11.57 8.54
N LYS A 112 -2.62 -10.88 7.86
CA LYS A 112 -1.78 -9.83 8.46
C LYS A 112 -2.17 -8.42 8.00
N GLN A 113 -3.46 -8.16 7.76
CA GLN A 113 -3.92 -6.88 7.21
C GLN A 113 -3.66 -5.71 8.18
N THR A 114 -3.98 -5.88 9.47
CA THR A 114 -3.73 -4.82 10.46
C THR A 114 -2.24 -4.49 10.59
N LYS A 115 -1.38 -5.51 10.57
CA LYS A 115 0.07 -5.33 10.59
C LYS A 115 0.54 -4.55 9.35
N ALA A 116 0.02 -4.88 8.18
CA ALA A 116 0.38 -4.21 6.93
C ALA A 116 -0.08 -2.75 6.92
N ASP A 117 -1.30 -2.48 7.39
CA ASP A 117 -1.80 -1.12 7.52
C ASP A 117 -0.95 -0.29 8.49
N THR A 118 -0.61 -0.88 9.64
CA THR A 118 0.23 -0.23 10.65
C THR A 118 1.61 0.11 10.09
N PHE A 119 2.22 -0.82 9.36
CA PHE A 119 3.50 -0.59 8.68
C PHE A 119 3.40 0.63 7.75
N ALA A 120 2.36 0.68 6.91
CA ALA A 120 2.16 1.77 5.97
C ALA A 120 1.95 3.11 6.68
N LEU A 121 1.11 3.13 7.72
CA LEU A 121 0.82 4.37 8.47
C LEU A 121 2.04 4.91 9.18
N LYS A 122 2.90 4.05 9.72
CA LYS A 122 4.17 4.46 10.34
C LYS A 122 5.11 5.09 9.31
N LYS A 123 5.26 4.46 8.15
CA LYS A 123 6.11 4.98 7.07
C LYS A 123 5.63 6.33 6.56
N LEU A 124 4.32 6.55 6.53
CA LEU A 124 3.71 7.81 6.08
C LEU A 124 3.66 8.88 7.17
N GLY A 125 4.00 8.54 8.41
CA GLY A 125 4.00 9.49 9.51
C GLY A 125 2.64 9.77 10.13
N PHE A 126 1.63 8.96 9.84
CA PHE A 126 0.30 9.10 10.47
C PHE A 126 0.29 8.61 11.91
N ILE A 127 1.17 7.66 12.24
CA ILE A 127 1.35 7.15 13.61
C ILE A 127 2.84 7.05 13.89
N ASP A 128 3.19 7.05 15.17
CA ASP A 128 4.59 6.98 15.61
C ASP A 128 5.20 5.61 15.31
N SER A 129 6.47 5.64 14.95
CA SER A 129 7.22 4.41 14.69
C SER A 129 7.62 3.69 15.98
#